data_102e1f27f51833f0389f40c9c231db84
#
_entry.id   102e1f27f51833f0389f40c9c231db84
#
_cell.length_a   1.000
_cell.length_b   1.000
_cell.length_c   1.000
_cell.angle_alpha   90.00
_cell.angle_beta   90.00
_cell.angle_gamma   90.00
#
_symmetry.space_group_name_H-M   'P 1'
#
loop_
_entity.id
_entity.type
_entity.pdbx_description
1 polymer ?
#
loop_
_entity_poly.entity_id
_entity_poly.type
_entity_poly.pdbx_seq_one_letter_code
_entity_poly.pdbx_strand_id
1 'polypeptide(L)'
;MTDWILLRGAALPPPRRTALRAGPLALDFETGALRRIRLGDREILRQVYVAVRDPDWDTIEPVLSDLRIEAGGDRFEITFTARHVRAPIDYTWRGRVTGDARGAIRFAMDGTANQAFKKNRIGFCVLHPPACAGAPVELLRADGAREARTFPRTIAPHQPFRDLHGLAHEVVPGLTAEVRFEGDTFETEDHRNWTDASFKTYCTPLALPRPAQVRAGETIAQAVTLTLRGSVPAVGGLAPSGSVTVSLAEEAVGPLPRLGLGLASHGWPLSARETARLRALGLSHLRVDLPLAAPDLERRLARAAAEARALGVPLEAALFLTDLAEDELGRLGAALDRLDPPVATWLIFHVAELSTTEKWVQLAHPTLKSYRPAALIGTGTNAYFTELNRGRPPIAAVDLVSYSLNPQVHAFDDASLVENLEGQRATVESARAFIGDRRLAVSPVTLRPRLSPNGEGPAPAPVPGELPSQVDPRQMSLFGAAWTVGSLGNLAEAGVYAVTYYETTGWRGVMETDLGSPLPHKFPSRLGRVFP
;
A
#
# COMPACT_ATOMS: atom_id res chain seq x y z
N MET A 1 13.13 -29.20 7.64
CA MET A 1 11.81 -28.72 7.19
C MET A 1 11.80 -27.21 7.34
N THR A 2 11.48 -26.47 6.28
CA THR A 2 11.52 -24.99 6.29
C THR A 2 10.42 -24.45 7.20
N ASP A 3 10.78 -23.56 8.14
CA ASP A 3 9.81 -22.88 9.02
C ASP A 3 9.20 -21.67 8.29
N TRP A 4 8.15 -21.91 7.52
CA TRP A 4 7.44 -20.87 6.77
C TRP A 4 6.75 -19.85 7.67
N ILE A 5 6.37 -20.23 8.89
CA ILE A 5 5.78 -19.29 9.86
C ILE A 5 6.82 -18.26 10.27
N LEU A 6 8.03 -18.70 10.62
CA LEU A 6 9.12 -17.79 10.96
C LEU A 6 9.53 -16.92 9.76
N LEU A 7 9.60 -17.53 8.57
CA LEU A 7 10.05 -16.81 7.36
C LEU A 7 9.04 -15.79 6.86
N ARG A 8 7.74 -16.12 6.86
CA ARG A 8 6.73 -15.32 6.16
C ARG A 8 5.36 -15.19 6.86
N GLY A 9 5.24 -15.62 8.10
CA GLY A 9 3.99 -15.55 8.86
C GLY A 9 2.87 -16.48 8.37
N ALA A 10 3.15 -17.44 7.50
CA ALA A 10 2.17 -18.37 6.91
C ALA A 10 2.69 -19.80 6.98
N ALA A 11 1.78 -20.76 7.23
CA ALA A 11 2.15 -22.18 7.34
C ALA A 11 2.54 -22.83 6.01
N LEU A 12 2.09 -22.25 4.88
CA LEU A 12 2.33 -22.78 3.54
C LEU A 12 3.49 -22.05 2.83
N PRO A 13 4.19 -22.73 1.91
CA PRO A 13 5.19 -22.08 1.07
C PRO A 13 4.55 -20.99 0.18
N PRO A 14 5.37 -20.10 -0.41
CA PRO A 14 4.87 -19.11 -1.39
C PRO A 14 4.25 -19.81 -2.60
N PRO A 15 3.35 -19.15 -3.33
CA PRO A 15 2.79 -19.67 -4.58
C PRO A 15 3.87 -20.08 -5.57
N ARG A 16 3.58 -21.14 -6.34
CA ARG A 16 4.49 -21.61 -7.37
C ARG A 16 4.55 -20.60 -8.53
N ARG A 17 5.75 -20.26 -8.96
CA ARG A 17 6.02 -19.46 -10.14
C ARG A 17 6.51 -20.34 -11.27
N THR A 18 6.03 -20.07 -12.47
CA THR A 18 6.51 -20.72 -13.70
C THR A 18 7.23 -19.68 -14.54
N ALA A 19 8.54 -19.83 -14.69
CA ALA A 19 9.34 -18.97 -15.54
C ALA A 19 9.08 -19.31 -17.02
N LEU A 20 8.90 -18.27 -17.84
CA LEU A 20 8.53 -18.35 -19.26
C LEU A 20 9.40 -17.42 -20.11
N ARG A 21 9.42 -17.68 -21.41
CA ARG A 21 10.07 -16.82 -22.41
C ARG A 21 9.17 -16.61 -23.62
N ALA A 22 9.15 -15.37 -24.13
CA ALA A 22 8.60 -15.00 -25.42
C ALA A 22 9.69 -14.26 -26.20
N GLY A 23 10.38 -14.95 -27.08
CA GLY A 23 11.56 -14.41 -27.77
C GLY A 23 12.58 -13.83 -26.77
N PRO A 24 12.88 -12.50 -26.86
CA PRO A 24 13.84 -11.86 -25.96
C PRO A 24 13.27 -11.60 -24.55
N LEU A 25 11.95 -11.70 -24.36
CA LEU A 25 11.29 -11.38 -23.10
C LEU A 25 11.32 -12.56 -22.13
N ALA A 26 11.65 -12.27 -20.87
CA ALA A 26 11.49 -13.18 -19.74
C ALA A 26 10.34 -12.70 -18.85
N LEU A 27 9.56 -13.63 -18.32
CA LEU A 27 8.42 -13.34 -17.44
C LEU A 27 8.10 -14.53 -16.54
N ASP A 28 7.24 -14.30 -15.55
CA ASP A 28 6.70 -15.35 -14.69
C ASP A 28 5.17 -15.44 -14.83
N PHE A 29 4.64 -16.66 -14.77
CA PHE A 29 3.23 -16.91 -14.55
C PHE A 29 3.01 -17.34 -13.11
N GLU A 30 2.11 -16.63 -12.40
CA GLU A 30 1.79 -16.87 -11.00
C GLU A 30 0.31 -16.59 -10.76
N THR A 31 -0.43 -17.57 -10.24
CA THR A 31 -1.85 -17.43 -9.82
C THR A 31 -2.78 -16.75 -10.84
N GLY A 32 -2.61 -17.05 -12.14
CA GLY A 32 -3.45 -16.46 -13.20
C GLY A 32 -2.99 -15.10 -13.70
N ALA A 33 -1.83 -14.62 -13.28
CA ALA A 33 -1.24 -13.36 -13.70
C ALA A 33 0.11 -13.55 -14.39
N LEU A 34 0.47 -12.63 -15.28
CA LEU A 34 1.84 -12.47 -15.77
C LEU A 34 2.56 -11.46 -14.91
N ARG A 35 3.77 -11.76 -14.48
CA ARG A 35 4.58 -10.87 -13.63
C ARG A 35 5.98 -10.68 -14.19
N ARG A 36 6.56 -9.51 -13.88
CA ARG A 36 7.96 -9.18 -14.20
C ARG A 36 8.32 -9.45 -15.67
N ILE A 37 7.53 -8.91 -16.59
CA ILE A 37 7.85 -8.99 -18.01
C ILE A 37 9.06 -8.09 -18.28
N ARG A 38 10.20 -8.69 -18.64
CA ARG A 38 11.51 -8.01 -18.73
C ARG A 38 12.22 -8.31 -20.04
N LEU A 39 13.01 -7.31 -20.46
CA LEU A 39 14.03 -7.44 -21.49
C LEU A 39 15.40 -7.30 -20.81
N GLY A 40 16.11 -8.42 -20.61
CA GLY A 40 17.29 -8.43 -19.75
C GLY A 40 16.95 -7.99 -18.32
N ASP A 41 17.62 -6.95 -17.82
CA ASP A 41 17.38 -6.34 -16.50
C ASP A 41 16.26 -5.28 -16.50
N ARG A 42 15.79 -4.85 -17.68
CA ARG A 42 14.75 -3.83 -17.82
C ARG A 42 13.35 -4.42 -17.66
N GLU A 43 12.63 -3.99 -16.64
CA GLU A 43 11.21 -4.30 -16.46
C GLU A 43 10.37 -3.45 -17.44
N ILE A 44 9.55 -4.11 -18.26
CA ILE A 44 8.64 -3.49 -19.23
C ILE A 44 7.25 -3.34 -18.61
N LEU A 45 6.74 -4.44 -18.04
CA LEU A 45 5.49 -4.47 -17.30
C LEU A 45 5.69 -5.26 -16.01
N ARG A 46 5.25 -4.69 -14.90
CA ARG A 46 5.31 -5.33 -13.59
C ARG A 46 4.32 -6.48 -13.48
N GLN A 47 3.08 -6.25 -13.94
CA GLN A 47 2.04 -7.28 -13.89
C GLN A 47 0.96 -7.05 -14.94
N VAL A 48 0.38 -8.15 -15.45
CA VAL A 48 -0.86 -8.17 -16.23
C VAL A 48 -1.79 -9.21 -15.60
N TYR A 49 -2.97 -8.79 -15.15
CA TYR A 49 -3.92 -9.66 -14.46
C TYR A 49 -5.36 -9.21 -14.69
N VAL A 50 -6.32 -10.08 -14.39
CA VAL A 50 -7.75 -9.77 -14.39
C VAL A 50 -8.23 -9.54 -12.97
N ALA A 51 -8.87 -8.39 -12.72
CA ALA A 51 -9.48 -8.06 -11.45
C ALA A 51 -11.00 -8.22 -11.52
N VAL A 52 -11.59 -8.80 -10.47
CA VAL A 52 -13.04 -8.77 -10.18
C VAL A 52 -13.21 -8.02 -8.88
N ARG A 53 -13.81 -6.82 -8.94
CA ARG A 53 -14.00 -5.94 -7.79
C ARG A 53 -15.48 -5.79 -7.47
N ASP A 54 -15.80 -6.06 -6.22
CA ASP A 54 -17.14 -5.90 -5.67
C ASP A 54 -17.54 -4.42 -5.50
N PRO A 55 -18.77 -4.11 -5.04
CA PRO A 55 -19.23 -2.74 -4.80
C PRO A 55 -18.39 -1.95 -3.77
N ASP A 56 -17.70 -2.62 -2.87
CA ASP A 56 -16.86 -2.02 -1.83
C ASP A 56 -15.39 -1.89 -2.24
N TRP A 57 -15.08 -2.18 -3.51
CA TRP A 57 -13.73 -2.19 -4.10
C TRP A 57 -12.82 -3.34 -3.66
N ASP A 58 -13.32 -4.29 -2.90
CA ASP A 58 -12.56 -5.47 -2.57
C ASP A 58 -12.28 -6.32 -3.82
N THR A 59 -11.07 -6.86 -3.90
CA THR A 59 -10.70 -7.81 -4.95
C THR A 59 -11.12 -9.22 -4.51
N ILE A 60 -11.82 -9.92 -5.41
CA ILE A 60 -12.18 -11.32 -5.21
C ILE A 60 -11.12 -12.17 -5.90
N GLU A 61 -10.37 -12.93 -5.11
CA GLU A 61 -9.31 -13.80 -5.62
C GLU A 61 -9.88 -14.95 -6.47
N PRO A 62 -9.21 -15.31 -7.58
CA PRO A 62 -9.64 -16.43 -8.42
C PRO A 62 -9.25 -17.78 -7.81
N VAL A 63 -10.10 -18.77 -8.00
CA VAL A 63 -9.73 -20.19 -7.91
C VAL A 63 -9.47 -20.69 -9.33
N LEU A 64 -8.25 -21.17 -9.58
CA LEU A 64 -7.84 -21.65 -10.90
C LEU A 64 -8.12 -23.16 -11.04
N SER A 65 -8.60 -23.56 -12.21
CA SER A 65 -8.76 -24.96 -12.65
C SER A 65 -8.31 -25.14 -14.10
N ASP A 66 -8.20 -26.36 -14.53
CA ASP A 66 -7.86 -26.76 -15.91
C ASP A 66 -6.56 -26.11 -16.45
N LEU A 67 -5.63 -25.79 -15.55
CA LEU A 67 -4.37 -25.13 -15.92
C LEU A 67 -3.50 -26.06 -16.78
N ARG A 68 -3.19 -25.59 -17.99
CA ARG A 68 -2.24 -26.21 -18.90
C ARG A 68 -1.20 -25.19 -19.30
N ILE A 69 0.06 -25.58 -19.26
CA ILE A 69 1.20 -24.73 -19.62
C ILE A 69 2.04 -25.55 -20.62
N GLU A 70 2.08 -25.08 -21.85
CA GLU A 70 2.94 -25.59 -22.91
C GLU A 70 4.02 -24.54 -23.16
N ALA A 71 5.24 -24.83 -22.77
CA ALA A 71 6.36 -23.91 -22.90
C ALA A 71 7.56 -24.62 -23.56
N GLY A 72 8.15 -23.97 -24.53
CA GLY A 72 9.31 -24.49 -25.26
C GLY A 72 10.19 -23.39 -25.80
N GLY A 73 11.44 -23.33 -25.33
CA GLY A 73 12.45 -22.39 -25.81
C GLY A 73 12.06 -20.94 -25.64
N ASP A 74 11.55 -20.33 -26.70
CA ASP A 74 11.24 -18.90 -26.81
C ASP A 74 9.75 -18.61 -27.05
N ARG A 75 8.86 -19.59 -26.81
CA ARG A 75 7.41 -19.46 -26.97
C ARG A 75 6.67 -20.26 -25.91
N PHE A 76 5.41 -19.88 -25.67
CA PHE A 76 4.54 -20.61 -24.75
C PHE A 76 3.07 -20.40 -25.07
N GLU A 77 2.25 -21.33 -24.59
CA GLU A 77 0.80 -21.18 -24.48
C GLU A 77 0.34 -21.64 -23.11
N ILE A 78 -0.57 -20.84 -22.47
CA ILE A 78 -1.20 -21.16 -21.20
C ILE A 78 -2.70 -21.07 -21.40
N THR A 79 -3.42 -22.06 -20.88
CA THR A 79 -4.88 -22.03 -20.79
C THR A 79 -5.31 -22.43 -19.39
N PHE A 80 -6.35 -21.79 -18.88
CA PHE A 80 -6.91 -22.08 -17.56
C PHE A 80 -8.33 -21.53 -17.45
N THR A 81 -9.06 -22.03 -16.45
CA THR A 81 -10.34 -21.47 -15.99
C THR A 81 -10.12 -20.79 -14.65
N ALA A 82 -10.65 -19.57 -14.48
CA ALA A 82 -10.63 -18.83 -13.22
C ALA A 82 -12.06 -18.56 -12.76
N ARG A 83 -12.35 -18.85 -11.49
CA ARG A 83 -13.66 -18.59 -10.90
C ARG A 83 -13.51 -17.72 -9.66
N HIS A 84 -14.27 -16.62 -9.60
CA HIS A 84 -14.34 -15.69 -8.49
C HIS A 84 -15.68 -15.86 -7.78
N VAL A 85 -15.64 -16.26 -6.51
CA VAL A 85 -16.86 -16.50 -5.72
C VAL A 85 -16.80 -15.77 -4.39
N ARG A 86 -17.70 -14.84 -4.21
CA ARG A 86 -18.04 -14.19 -2.94
C ARG A 86 -19.50 -13.73 -3.05
N ALA A 87 -20.41 -14.38 -2.34
CA ALA A 87 -21.84 -14.06 -2.47
C ALA A 87 -22.14 -12.56 -2.37
N PRO A 88 -22.91 -11.94 -3.29
CA PRO A 88 -23.63 -12.57 -4.40
C PRO A 88 -22.82 -12.72 -5.69
N ILE A 89 -21.51 -12.46 -5.72
CA ILE A 89 -20.70 -12.51 -6.94
C ILE A 89 -20.29 -13.96 -7.22
N ASP A 90 -20.55 -14.42 -8.44
CA ASP A 90 -20.06 -15.67 -9.01
C ASP A 90 -19.78 -15.44 -10.50
N TYR A 91 -18.48 -15.33 -10.83
CA TYR A 91 -18.01 -15.02 -12.16
C TYR A 91 -16.92 -15.99 -12.58
N THR A 92 -17.05 -16.58 -13.77
CA THR A 92 -16.09 -17.54 -14.33
C THR A 92 -15.55 -17.02 -15.67
N TRP A 93 -14.26 -17.12 -15.90
CA TRP A 93 -13.66 -16.80 -17.19
C TRP A 93 -12.58 -17.80 -17.58
N ARG A 94 -12.39 -17.93 -18.90
CA ARG A 94 -11.31 -18.70 -19.48
C ARG A 94 -10.16 -17.78 -19.85
N GLY A 95 -8.95 -18.12 -19.38
CA GLY A 95 -7.71 -17.44 -19.72
C GLY A 95 -6.96 -18.16 -20.82
N ARG A 96 -6.48 -17.39 -21.81
CA ARG A 96 -5.51 -17.86 -22.78
C ARG A 96 -4.37 -16.88 -22.87
N VAL A 97 -3.15 -17.34 -22.63
CA VAL A 97 -1.94 -16.53 -22.76
C VAL A 97 -1.01 -17.18 -23.76
N THR A 98 -0.53 -16.41 -24.73
CA THR A 98 0.44 -16.86 -25.72
C THR A 98 1.64 -15.93 -25.75
N GLY A 99 2.84 -16.50 -25.91
CA GLY A 99 4.07 -15.78 -26.18
C GLY A 99 4.77 -16.36 -27.40
N ASP A 100 5.23 -15.51 -28.32
CA ASP A 100 5.91 -15.95 -29.55
C ASP A 100 7.41 -15.59 -29.55
N ALA A 101 8.13 -16.18 -30.48
CA ALA A 101 9.57 -15.99 -30.66
C ALA A 101 9.99 -14.55 -31.03
N ARG A 102 9.05 -13.68 -31.43
CA ARG A 102 9.32 -12.27 -31.74
C ARG A 102 9.13 -11.35 -30.51
N GLY A 103 8.68 -11.92 -29.36
CA GLY A 103 8.42 -11.16 -28.16
C GLY A 103 6.99 -10.61 -28.07
N ALA A 104 6.06 -11.08 -28.92
CA ALA A 104 4.66 -10.73 -28.74
C ALA A 104 4.05 -11.61 -27.65
N ILE A 105 3.33 -10.98 -26.71
CA ILE A 105 2.60 -11.64 -25.63
C ILE A 105 1.14 -11.19 -25.71
N ARG A 106 0.20 -12.13 -25.82
CA ARG A 106 -1.23 -11.85 -25.79
C ARG A 106 -1.88 -12.59 -24.62
N PHE A 107 -2.59 -11.87 -23.79
CA PHE A 107 -3.41 -12.41 -22.72
C PHE A 107 -4.88 -12.06 -23.00
N ALA A 108 -5.71 -13.07 -23.22
CA ALA A 108 -7.14 -12.94 -23.46
C ALA A 108 -7.93 -13.57 -22.32
N MET A 109 -9.03 -12.95 -21.96
CA MET A 109 -10.06 -13.47 -21.06
C MET A 109 -11.41 -13.52 -21.78
N ASP A 110 -12.17 -14.57 -21.50
CA ASP A 110 -13.54 -14.77 -22.00
C ASP A 110 -14.40 -15.26 -20.84
N GLY A 111 -15.23 -14.38 -20.31
CA GLY A 111 -15.90 -14.56 -19.02
C GLY A 111 -17.40 -14.50 -19.10
N THR A 112 -18.04 -15.15 -18.13
CA THR A 112 -19.50 -15.22 -17.99
C THR A 112 -19.91 -15.08 -16.53
N ALA A 113 -20.91 -14.26 -16.26
CA ALA A 113 -21.54 -14.15 -14.95
C ALA A 113 -22.46 -15.36 -14.71
N ASN A 114 -22.17 -16.15 -13.66
CA ASN A 114 -22.96 -17.33 -13.35
C ASN A 114 -24.31 -16.97 -12.69
N GLN A 115 -24.42 -15.78 -12.10
CA GLN A 115 -25.63 -15.21 -11.54
C GLN A 115 -25.62 -13.68 -11.67
N ALA A 116 -26.71 -13.03 -11.35
CA ALA A 116 -26.81 -11.58 -11.37
C ALA A 116 -26.16 -10.98 -10.10
N PHE A 117 -25.32 -9.94 -10.26
CA PHE A 117 -24.67 -9.24 -9.15
C PHE A 117 -24.34 -7.79 -9.51
N LYS A 118 -23.90 -7.01 -8.51
CA LYS A 118 -23.33 -5.68 -8.72
C LYS A 118 -21.80 -5.74 -8.64
N LYS A 119 -21.13 -4.98 -9.50
CA LYS A 119 -19.67 -4.85 -9.54
C LYS A 119 -19.24 -3.40 -9.62
N ASN A 120 -18.07 -3.09 -9.10
CA ASN A 120 -17.37 -1.87 -9.49
C ASN A 120 -16.60 -2.12 -10.80
N ARG A 121 -15.88 -3.26 -10.92
CA ARG A 121 -15.10 -3.59 -12.13
C ARG A 121 -14.95 -5.09 -12.36
N ILE A 122 -14.84 -5.45 -13.65
CA ILE A 122 -14.31 -6.74 -14.10
C ILE A 122 -13.46 -6.45 -15.34
N GLY A 123 -12.18 -6.83 -15.32
CA GLY A 123 -11.32 -6.73 -16.47
C GLY A 123 -9.84 -6.62 -16.17
N PHE A 124 -9.07 -6.39 -17.23
CA PHE A 124 -7.62 -6.32 -17.13
C PHE A 124 -7.12 -5.11 -16.35
N CYS A 125 -6.05 -5.38 -15.59
CA CYS A 125 -5.14 -4.41 -15.01
C CYS A 125 -3.73 -4.68 -15.54
N VAL A 126 -3.06 -3.62 -16.01
CA VAL A 126 -1.68 -3.63 -16.49
C VAL A 126 -0.86 -2.67 -15.65
N LEU A 127 0.14 -3.18 -14.96
CA LEU A 127 1.01 -2.39 -14.10
C LEU A 127 2.30 -2.05 -14.82
N HIS A 128 2.55 -0.74 -15.03
CA HIS A 128 3.80 -0.24 -15.58
C HIS A 128 4.76 0.09 -14.42
N PRO A 129 6.07 -0.23 -14.54
CA PRO A 129 7.01 -0.04 -13.45
C PRO A 129 7.23 1.44 -13.11
N PRO A 130 7.68 1.77 -11.87
CA PRO A 130 7.97 3.15 -11.47
C PRO A 130 9.02 3.84 -12.34
N ALA A 131 9.91 3.07 -12.97
CA ALA A 131 10.90 3.57 -13.93
C ALA A 131 10.29 4.32 -15.12
N CYS A 132 9.00 4.15 -15.39
CA CYS A 132 8.27 4.94 -16.39
C CYS A 132 8.07 6.41 -15.96
N ALA A 133 8.23 6.77 -14.68
CA ALA A 133 8.01 8.14 -14.20
C ALA A 133 8.91 9.15 -14.95
N GLY A 134 8.28 10.13 -15.61
CA GLY A 134 8.95 11.13 -16.44
C GLY A 134 9.34 10.64 -17.84
N ALA A 135 9.08 9.39 -18.20
CA ALA A 135 9.34 8.87 -19.54
C ALA A 135 8.26 9.31 -20.56
N PRO A 136 8.64 9.57 -21.81
CA PRO A 136 7.69 9.78 -22.90
C PRO A 136 6.81 8.56 -23.11
N VAL A 137 5.55 8.80 -23.45
CA VAL A 137 4.56 7.77 -23.77
C VAL A 137 3.70 8.24 -24.94
N GLU A 138 3.37 7.37 -25.84
CA GLU A 138 2.41 7.57 -26.91
C GLU A 138 1.10 6.87 -26.55
N LEU A 139 0.01 7.62 -26.46
CA LEU A 139 -1.32 7.09 -26.17
C LEU A 139 -2.02 6.72 -27.51
N LEU A 140 -2.63 5.54 -27.55
CA LEU A 140 -3.42 5.08 -28.67
C LEU A 140 -4.90 5.24 -28.34
N ARG A 141 -5.63 5.96 -29.19
CA ARG A 141 -7.06 6.26 -29.07
C ARG A 141 -7.92 5.27 -29.84
N ALA A 142 -9.23 5.25 -29.56
CA ALA A 142 -10.19 4.37 -30.23
C ALA A 142 -10.28 4.62 -31.75
N ASP A 143 -10.13 5.87 -32.18
CA ASP A 143 -10.12 6.27 -33.59
C ASP A 143 -8.80 5.99 -34.32
N GLY A 144 -7.83 5.38 -33.63
CA GLY A 144 -6.48 5.12 -34.15
C GLY A 144 -5.52 6.31 -34.01
N ALA A 145 -5.95 7.45 -33.49
CA ALA A 145 -5.07 8.59 -33.23
C ALA A 145 -3.99 8.24 -32.20
N ARG A 146 -2.82 8.87 -32.39
CA ARG A 146 -1.67 8.73 -31.49
C ARG A 146 -1.36 10.08 -30.88
N GLU A 147 -1.23 10.12 -29.57
CA GLU A 147 -1.01 11.34 -28.78
C GLU A 147 0.23 11.20 -27.92
N ALA A 148 1.23 12.07 -28.12
CA ALA A 148 2.43 12.09 -27.30
C ALA A 148 2.15 12.72 -25.93
N ARG A 149 2.55 12.04 -24.87
CA ARG A 149 2.43 12.44 -23.46
C ARG A 149 3.70 12.07 -22.69
N THR A 150 3.68 12.33 -21.40
CA THR A 150 4.74 11.95 -20.46
C THR A 150 4.10 11.33 -19.22
N PHE A 151 4.64 10.22 -18.74
CA PHE A 151 4.27 9.70 -17.43
C PHE A 151 4.59 10.73 -16.34
N PRO A 152 3.69 10.99 -15.40
CA PRO A 152 3.94 11.96 -14.33
C PRO A 152 5.20 11.61 -13.51
N ARG A 153 6.11 12.58 -13.35
CA ARG A 153 7.28 12.39 -12.47
C ARG A 153 6.85 12.44 -11.01
N THR A 154 6.15 13.49 -10.59
CA THR A 154 5.45 13.54 -9.31
C THR A 154 4.12 12.82 -9.41
N ILE A 155 3.62 12.28 -8.29
CA ILE A 155 2.39 11.48 -8.29
C ILE A 155 1.20 12.34 -8.71
N ALA A 156 0.53 11.93 -9.79
CA ALA A 156 -0.68 12.58 -10.26
C ALA A 156 -1.85 12.27 -9.31
N PRO A 157 -2.59 13.28 -8.81
CA PRO A 157 -3.70 13.04 -7.87
C PRO A 157 -4.91 12.34 -8.52
N HIS A 158 -5.03 12.43 -9.85
CA HIS A 158 -6.09 11.84 -10.65
C HIS A 158 -5.50 11.09 -11.85
N GLN A 159 -6.36 10.44 -12.65
CA GLN A 159 -5.96 9.69 -13.84
C GLN A 159 -5.21 10.57 -14.86
N PRO A 160 -3.90 10.34 -15.06
CA PRO A 160 -3.11 11.10 -16.03
C PRO A 160 -3.49 10.78 -17.48
N PHE A 161 -3.97 9.57 -17.76
CA PHE A 161 -4.35 9.16 -19.11
C PHE A 161 -5.74 8.53 -19.09
N ARG A 162 -6.58 8.90 -20.05
CA ARG A 162 -7.97 8.42 -20.20
C ARG A 162 -8.23 8.01 -21.64
N ASP A 163 -9.33 7.30 -21.87
CA ASP A 163 -9.83 6.90 -23.19
C ASP A 163 -8.78 6.15 -24.03
N LEU A 164 -8.18 5.12 -23.42
CA LEU A 164 -7.08 4.37 -23.98
C LEU A 164 -7.55 3.09 -24.68
N HIS A 165 -7.03 2.86 -25.88
CA HIS A 165 -7.01 1.57 -26.57
C HIS A 165 -5.58 1.00 -26.67
N GLY A 166 -4.60 1.68 -26.12
CA GLY A 166 -3.23 1.25 -25.98
C GLY A 166 -2.32 2.39 -25.54
N LEU A 167 -1.09 2.02 -25.24
CA LEU A 167 0.00 2.95 -24.99
C LEU A 167 1.34 2.35 -25.43
N ALA A 168 2.29 3.19 -25.77
CA ALA A 168 3.62 2.76 -26.15
C ALA A 168 4.69 3.64 -25.49
N HIS A 169 5.73 3.02 -24.97
CA HIS A 169 6.86 3.73 -24.34
C HIS A 169 8.20 3.09 -24.73
N GLU A 170 9.24 3.91 -24.76
CA GLU A 170 10.58 3.43 -25.05
C GLU A 170 11.13 2.63 -23.86
N VAL A 171 11.63 1.43 -24.12
CA VAL A 171 12.24 0.53 -23.12
C VAL A 171 13.73 0.78 -23.01
N VAL A 172 14.39 0.81 -24.18
CA VAL A 172 15.79 1.19 -24.37
C VAL A 172 15.86 1.99 -25.67
N PRO A 173 16.90 2.80 -25.91
CA PRO A 173 17.00 3.59 -27.14
C PRO A 173 16.75 2.78 -28.41
N GLY A 174 15.75 3.20 -29.19
CA GLY A 174 15.37 2.56 -30.43
C GLY A 174 14.49 1.31 -30.30
N LEU A 175 14.05 0.95 -29.09
CA LEU A 175 13.11 -0.14 -28.84
C LEU A 175 11.93 0.32 -28.02
N THR A 176 10.73 0.20 -28.59
CA THR A 176 9.46 0.61 -27.96
C THR A 176 8.62 -0.62 -27.62
N ALA A 177 8.08 -0.67 -26.40
CA ALA A 177 7.03 -1.60 -26.02
C ALA A 177 5.66 -0.94 -26.27
N GLU A 178 4.82 -1.59 -27.07
CA GLU A 178 3.44 -1.19 -27.29
C GLU A 178 2.48 -2.19 -26.65
N VAL A 179 1.59 -1.68 -25.81
CA VAL A 179 0.52 -2.44 -25.15
C VAL A 179 -0.81 -2.00 -25.74
N ARG A 180 -1.57 -2.94 -26.32
CA ARG A 180 -2.91 -2.72 -26.87
C ARG A 180 -3.97 -3.37 -26.00
N PHE A 181 -5.12 -2.72 -25.93
CA PHE A 181 -6.28 -3.13 -25.15
C PHE A 181 -7.46 -3.39 -26.08
N GLU A 182 -8.18 -4.48 -25.84
CA GLU A 182 -9.36 -4.89 -26.61
C GLU A 182 -10.53 -5.20 -25.66
N GLY A 183 -11.74 -4.93 -26.11
CA GLY A 183 -12.99 -5.30 -25.43
C GLY A 183 -13.53 -4.31 -24.43
N ASP A 184 -12.79 -3.24 -24.10
CA ASP A 184 -13.23 -2.13 -23.24
C ASP A 184 -12.38 -0.88 -23.51
N THR A 185 -12.79 0.24 -22.94
CA THR A 185 -11.97 1.46 -22.83
C THR A 185 -11.16 1.42 -21.54
N PHE A 186 -9.90 1.86 -21.61
CA PHE A 186 -8.99 1.86 -20.47
C PHE A 186 -8.63 3.28 -20.05
N GLU A 187 -8.19 3.40 -18.82
CA GLU A 187 -7.58 4.62 -18.27
C GLU A 187 -6.41 4.26 -17.35
N THR A 188 -5.49 5.19 -17.14
CA THR A 188 -4.35 4.97 -16.25
C THR A 188 -4.52 5.80 -14.99
N GLU A 189 -4.33 5.19 -13.82
CA GLU A 189 -4.15 5.89 -12.56
C GLU A 189 -2.70 5.80 -12.08
N ASP A 190 -2.26 6.82 -11.36
CA ASP A 190 -0.97 6.80 -10.70
C ASP A 190 -1.10 6.05 -9.37
N HIS A 191 -0.76 4.77 -9.42
CA HIS A 191 -0.97 3.83 -8.34
C HIS A 191 -0.09 4.14 -7.11
N ARG A 192 0.98 4.94 -7.30
CA ARG A 192 1.85 5.42 -6.23
C ARG A 192 1.12 6.28 -5.19
N ASN A 193 -0.06 6.82 -5.54
CA ASN A 193 -0.96 7.46 -4.59
C ASN A 193 -1.28 6.58 -3.36
N TRP A 194 -1.32 5.27 -3.55
CA TRP A 194 -1.57 4.27 -2.50
C TRP A 194 -0.32 3.49 -2.11
N THR A 195 0.86 4.02 -2.46
CA THR A 195 2.16 3.38 -2.25
C THR A 195 2.43 2.12 -3.08
N ASP A 196 1.53 1.76 -4.00
CA ASP A 196 1.84 0.72 -4.98
C ASP A 196 2.88 1.27 -5.97
N ALA A 197 3.96 0.53 -6.18
CA ALA A 197 5.06 1.00 -7.03
C ALA A 197 4.77 0.75 -8.52
N SER A 198 3.75 1.43 -9.07
CA SER A 198 3.35 1.28 -10.47
C SER A 198 2.48 2.44 -10.97
N PHE A 199 2.33 2.52 -12.29
CA PHE A 199 1.18 3.14 -12.95
C PHE A 199 0.25 2.02 -13.38
N LYS A 200 -1.04 2.09 -13.04
CA LYS A 200 -2.01 1.04 -13.37
C LYS A 200 -2.94 1.49 -14.49
N THR A 201 -2.83 0.83 -15.63
CA THR A 201 -3.81 0.95 -16.71
C THR A 201 -4.87 -0.14 -16.58
N TYR A 202 -6.14 0.23 -16.56
CA TYR A 202 -7.25 -0.67 -16.22
C TYR A 202 -8.53 -0.29 -16.96
N CYS A 203 -9.49 -1.20 -17.01
CA CYS A 203 -10.88 -0.98 -17.37
C CYS A 203 -11.80 -1.40 -16.20
N THR A 204 -12.98 -0.87 -16.09
CA THR A 204 -13.73 0.12 -16.83
C THR A 204 -13.44 1.52 -16.26
N PRO A 205 -13.51 2.61 -17.05
CA PRO A 205 -13.22 3.97 -16.57
C PRO A 205 -14.06 4.40 -15.36
N LEU A 206 -13.46 5.18 -14.44
CA LEU A 206 -14.13 5.68 -13.21
C LEU A 206 -15.32 6.60 -13.50
N ALA A 207 -15.35 7.25 -14.65
CA ALA A 207 -16.44 8.14 -15.04
C ALA A 207 -17.76 7.38 -15.32
N LEU A 208 -17.69 6.08 -15.58
CA LEU A 208 -18.89 5.25 -15.81
C LEU A 208 -19.56 4.88 -14.48
N PRO A 209 -20.91 4.69 -14.50
CA PRO A 209 -21.69 4.39 -13.30
C PRO A 209 -21.16 3.18 -12.53
N ARG A 210 -21.07 3.33 -11.21
CA ARG A 210 -20.69 2.25 -10.29
C ARG A 210 -21.46 2.34 -8.97
N PRO A 211 -21.82 1.21 -8.32
CA PRO A 211 -21.66 -0.14 -8.86
C PRO A 211 -22.61 -0.39 -10.06
N ALA A 212 -22.10 -1.12 -11.06
CA ALA A 212 -22.87 -1.51 -12.24
C ALA A 212 -23.51 -2.90 -12.04
N GLN A 213 -24.73 -3.07 -12.56
CA GLN A 213 -25.42 -4.36 -12.54
C GLN A 213 -24.89 -5.26 -13.66
N VAL A 214 -24.55 -6.51 -13.33
CA VAL A 214 -24.25 -7.60 -14.26
C VAL A 214 -25.40 -8.59 -14.20
N ARG A 215 -25.87 -9.07 -15.36
CA ARG A 215 -26.95 -10.06 -15.47
C ARG A 215 -26.39 -11.49 -15.50
N ALA A 216 -27.17 -12.45 -15.04
CA ALA A 216 -26.81 -13.86 -15.24
C ALA A 216 -26.66 -14.16 -16.74
N GLY A 217 -25.58 -14.86 -17.12
CA GLY A 217 -25.25 -15.16 -18.50
C GLY A 217 -24.60 -14.01 -19.28
N GLU A 218 -24.44 -12.84 -18.70
CA GLU A 218 -23.73 -11.73 -19.36
C GLU A 218 -22.25 -12.07 -19.54
N THR A 219 -21.73 -11.82 -20.76
CA THR A 219 -20.37 -12.14 -21.13
C THR A 219 -19.50 -10.89 -21.21
N ILE A 220 -18.22 -11.03 -20.83
CA ILE A 220 -17.20 -9.99 -20.94
C ILE A 220 -15.97 -10.65 -21.57
N ALA A 221 -15.57 -10.17 -22.75
CA ALA A 221 -14.39 -10.64 -23.46
C ALA A 221 -13.42 -9.48 -23.65
N GLN A 222 -12.16 -9.67 -23.23
CA GLN A 222 -11.13 -8.65 -23.30
C GLN A 222 -9.77 -9.28 -23.62
N ALA A 223 -8.84 -8.48 -24.16
CA ALA A 223 -7.46 -8.92 -24.31
C ALA A 223 -6.46 -7.76 -24.14
N VAL A 224 -5.27 -8.12 -23.70
CA VAL A 224 -4.08 -7.27 -23.66
C VAL A 224 -3.00 -7.89 -24.52
N THR A 225 -2.42 -7.11 -25.42
CA THR A 225 -1.33 -7.55 -26.29
C THR A 225 -0.13 -6.63 -26.13
N LEU A 226 1.01 -7.19 -25.70
CA LEU A 226 2.31 -6.53 -25.69
C LEU A 226 3.08 -6.92 -26.95
N THR A 227 3.65 -5.92 -27.65
CA THR A 227 4.57 -6.11 -28.78
C THR A 227 5.78 -5.21 -28.67
N LEU A 228 6.91 -5.66 -29.20
CA LEU A 228 8.13 -4.87 -29.31
C LEU A 228 8.25 -4.30 -30.73
N ARG A 229 8.60 -3.01 -30.84
CA ARG A 229 8.86 -2.32 -32.11
C ARG A 229 10.27 -1.74 -32.09
N GLY A 230 11.04 -2.02 -33.10
CA GLY A 230 12.43 -1.59 -33.24
C GLY A 230 13.41 -2.75 -33.17
N SER A 231 14.69 -2.43 -33.05
CA SER A 231 15.75 -3.43 -32.99
C SER A 231 15.98 -3.88 -31.54
N VAL A 232 15.75 -5.17 -31.27
CA VAL A 232 16.06 -5.74 -29.96
C VAL A 232 17.57 -5.80 -29.79
N PRO A 233 18.17 -5.11 -28.83
CA PRO A 233 19.60 -5.23 -28.56
C PRO A 233 19.95 -6.65 -28.11
N ALA A 234 21.17 -7.08 -28.37
CA ALA A 234 21.69 -8.32 -27.79
C ALA A 234 21.74 -8.15 -26.26
N VAL A 235 20.77 -8.70 -25.56
CA VAL A 235 20.76 -8.72 -24.08
C VAL A 235 21.45 -9.99 -23.61
N GLY A 236 22.47 -9.82 -22.77
CA GLY A 236 23.03 -10.94 -22.02
C GLY A 236 21.92 -11.57 -21.18
N GLY A 237 21.77 -12.89 -21.25
CA GLY A 237 20.81 -13.59 -20.39
C GLY A 237 21.13 -13.29 -18.92
N LEU A 238 20.12 -12.95 -18.13
CA LEU A 238 20.26 -12.92 -16.68
C LEU A 238 20.67 -14.33 -16.23
N ALA A 239 21.94 -14.50 -15.88
CA ALA A 239 22.35 -15.69 -15.16
C ALA A 239 21.61 -15.67 -13.81
N PRO A 240 20.91 -16.76 -13.41
CA PRO A 240 20.38 -16.83 -12.06
C PRO A 240 21.55 -16.72 -11.11
N SER A 241 21.65 -15.61 -10.38
CA SER A 241 22.67 -15.50 -9.32
C SER A 241 22.27 -16.45 -8.20
N GLY A 242 23.01 -17.53 -8.03
CA GLY A 242 22.75 -18.53 -7.00
C GLY A 242 23.10 -18.05 -5.58
N SER A 243 23.64 -16.84 -5.43
CA SER A 243 24.00 -16.24 -4.14
C SER A 243 23.66 -14.74 -4.13
N VAL A 244 23.12 -14.29 -3.00
CA VAL A 244 22.94 -12.87 -2.70
C VAL A 244 24.07 -12.45 -1.76
N THR A 245 24.85 -11.45 -2.16
CA THR A 245 25.89 -10.86 -1.32
C THR A 245 25.33 -9.61 -0.66
N VAL A 246 25.36 -9.56 0.66
CA VAL A 246 25.02 -8.35 1.44
C VAL A 246 26.32 -7.72 1.91
N SER A 247 26.53 -6.46 1.52
CA SER A 247 27.70 -5.68 1.95
C SER A 247 27.25 -4.51 2.81
N LEU A 248 27.89 -4.33 3.96
CA LEU A 248 27.70 -3.17 4.82
C LEU A 248 28.81 -2.15 4.51
N ALA A 249 28.42 -0.93 4.15
CA ALA A 249 29.35 0.17 4.00
C ALA A 249 29.84 0.65 5.39
N GLU A 250 31.09 1.09 5.48
CA GLU A 250 31.62 1.67 6.72
C GLU A 250 31.06 3.08 6.98
N GLU A 251 30.71 3.82 5.91
CA GLU A 251 30.17 5.16 6.01
C GLU A 251 28.65 5.14 6.00
N ALA A 252 28.04 5.92 6.90
CA ALA A 252 26.61 6.11 6.95
C ALA A 252 26.14 6.96 5.74
N VAL A 253 25.08 6.52 5.05
CA VAL A 253 24.47 7.24 3.92
C VAL A 253 23.78 8.53 4.38
N GLY A 254 23.24 8.54 5.61
CA GLY A 254 22.54 9.68 6.18
C GLY A 254 21.94 9.38 7.56
N PRO A 255 21.35 10.39 8.22
CA PRO A 255 20.69 10.20 9.51
C PRO A 255 19.38 9.41 9.35
N LEU A 256 19.07 8.60 10.35
CA LEU A 256 17.73 8.01 10.48
C LEU A 256 16.70 9.09 10.85
N PRO A 257 15.45 8.96 10.39
CA PRO A 257 14.37 9.80 10.87
C PRO A 257 14.11 9.54 12.36
N ARG A 258 13.36 10.43 13.02
CA ARG A 258 12.88 10.20 14.37
C ARG A 258 11.94 9.00 14.36
N LEU A 259 12.30 7.92 15.07
CA LEU A 259 11.53 6.67 15.08
C LEU A 259 10.58 6.63 16.28
N GLY A 260 9.34 6.27 16.03
CA GLY A 260 8.33 6.05 17.06
C GLY A 260 7.53 4.78 16.86
N LEU A 261 6.78 4.41 17.87
CA LEU A 261 5.77 3.35 17.83
C LEU A 261 4.41 3.90 18.25
N GLY A 262 3.33 3.26 17.79
CA GLY A 262 1.98 3.53 18.26
C GLY A 262 1.73 2.87 19.63
N LEU A 263 0.90 3.50 20.45
CA LEU A 263 0.39 2.91 21.68
C LEU A 263 -0.42 1.64 21.35
N ALA A 264 -0.18 0.55 22.07
CA ALA A 264 -0.85 -0.72 21.81
C ALA A 264 -2.38 -0.62 21.90
N SER A 265 -3.08 -1.13 20.91
CA SER A 265 -4.55 -1.05 20.82
C SER A 265 -5.29 -2.00 21.73
N HIS A 266 -4.64 -3.07 22.23
CA HIS A 266 -5.27 -4.03 23.16
C HIS A 266 -5.64 -3.45 24.52
N GLY A 267 -5.09 -2.30 24.91
CA GLY A 267 -5.50 -1.58 26.11
C GLY A 267 -4.76 -1.97 27.39
N TRP A 268 -3.96 -3.01 27.40
CA TRP A 268 -3.17 -3.42 28.58
C TRP A 268 -1.93 -2.54 28.75
N PRO A 269 -1.55 -2.22 30.02
CA PRO A 269 -0.32 -1.48 30.28
C PRO A 269 0.91 -2.36 30.00
N LEU A 270 2.02 -1.71 29.68
CA LEU A 270 3.31 -2.39 29.49
C LEU A 270 3.81 -2.98 30.81
N SER A 271 4.30 -4.22 30.76
CA SER A 271 5.04 -4.82 31.87
C SER A 271 6.44 -4.19 32.00
N ALA A 272 7.11 -4.43 33.12
CA ALA A 272 8.50 -3.99 33.33
C ALA A 272 9.46 -4.57 32.29
N ARG A 273 9.24 -5.83 31.86
CA ARG A 273 10.05 -6.50 30.83
C ARG A 273 9.82 -5.91 29.45
N GLU A 274 8.57 -5.66 29.07
CA GLU A 274 8.20 -5.01 27.83
C GLU A 274 8.79 -3.60 27.75
N THR A 275 8.64 -2.82 28.83
CA THR A 275 9.22 -1.48 28.95
C THR A 275 10.74 -1.49 28.75
N ALA A 276 11.46 -2.42 29.40
CA ALA A 276 12.92 -2.53 29.28
C ALA A 276 13.35 -2.80 27.83
N ARG A 277 12.62 -3.67 27.12
CA ARG A 277 12.91 -4.00 25.72
C ARG A 277 12.61 -2.83 24.77
N LEU A 278 11.49 -2.17 24.95
CA LEU A 278 11.12 -1.02 24.14
C LEU A 278 12.06 0.17 24.33
N ARG A 279 12.56 0.38 25.57
CA ARG A 279 13.62 1.38 25.83
C ARG A 279 14.91 1.11 25.04
N ALA A 280 15.27 -0.16 24.86
CA ALA A 280 16.48 -0.54 24.14
C ALA A 280 16.41 -0.20 22.63
N LEU A 281 15.22 0.08 22.08
CA LEU A 281 15.04 0.51 20.69
C LEU A 281 15.45 1.97 20.45
N GLY A 282 15.67 2.78 21.49
CA GLY A 282 16.06 4.18 21.33
C GLY A 282 15.00 5.04 20.62
N LEU A 283 13.70 4.80 20.95
CA LEU A 283 12.59 5.51 20.32
C LEU A 283 12.66 7.02 20.57
N SER A 284 12.16 7.79 19.62
CA SER A 284 12.07 9.26 19.69
C SER A 284 10.70 9.74 20.21
N HIS A 285 9.65 8.95 20.05
CA HIS A 285 8.28 9.29 20.47
C HIS A 285 7.39 8.05 20.57
N LEU A 286 6.27 8.22 21.29
CA LEU A 286 5.16 7.28 21.31
C LEU A 286 3.92 7.97 20.73
N ARG A 287 3.30 7.41 19.70
CA ARG A 287 2.06 7.94 19.13
C ARG A 287 0.84 7.44 19.88
N VAL A 288 -0.10 8.33 20.15
CA VAL A 288 -1.43 8.00 20.67
C VAL A 288 -2.51 8.62 19.80
N ASP A 289 -3.53 7.83 19.46
CA ASP A 289 -4.74 8.31 18.78
C ASP A 289 -5.80 8.68 19.83
N LEU A 290 -6.26 9.93 19.79
CA LEU A 290 -7.19 10.52 20.74
C LEU A 290 -8.47 11.00 20.02
N PRO A 291 -9.49 10.13 19.86
CA PRO A 291 -10.81 10.57 19.44
C PRO A 291 -11.42 11.44 20.55
N LEU A 292 -11.54 12.76 20.31
CA LEU A 292 -11.94 13.70 21.37
C LEU A 292 -13.40 13.54 21.80
N ALA A 293 -14.25 13.00 20.94
CA ALA A 293 -15.64 12.64 21.29
C ALA A 293 -15.74 11.39 22.18
N ALA A 294 -14.67 10.59 22.29
CA ALA A 294 -14.72 9.33 23.03
C ALA A 294 -14.91 9.57 24.54
N PRO A 295 -15.79 8.81 25.22
CA PRO A 295 -16.04 8.98 26.65
C PRO A 295 -14.84 8.61 27.53
N ASP A 296 -13.89 7.84 26.99
CA ASP A 296 -12.69 7.38 27.68
C ASP A 296 -11.41 8.17 27.31
N LEU A 297 -11.55 9.37 26.77
CA LEU A 297 -10.45 10.25 26.35
C LEU A 297 -9.39 10.41 27.46
N GLU A 298 -9.83 10.76 28.68
CA GLU A 298 -8.92 10.98 29.79
C GLU A 298 -8.15 9.72 30.20
N ARG A 299 -8.82 8.58 30.22
CA ARG A 299 -8.18 7.27 30.49
C ARG A 299 -7.13 6.93 29.43
N ARG A 300 -7.43 7.17 28.14
CA ARG A 300 -6.48 6.97 27.04
C ARG A 300 -5.26 7.87 27.18
N LEU A 301 -5.49 9.15 27.46
CA LEU A 301 -4.42 10.12 27.66
C LEU A 301 -3.56 9.80 28.88
N ALA A 302 -4.17 9.43 30.00
CA ALA A 302 -3.46 9.01 31.22
C ALA A 302 -2.56 7.79 30.96
N ARG A 303 -3.08 6.76 30.27
CA ARG A 303 -2.30 5.58 29.90
C ARG A 303 -1.13 5.97 28.98
N ALA A 304 -1.38 6.76 27.94
CA ALA A 304 -0.33 7.20 27.02
C ALA A 304 0.78 7.99 27.74
N ALA A 305 0.38 8.90 28.65
CA ALA A 305 1.32 9.66 29.46
C ALA A 305 2.17 8.76 30.38
N ALA A 306 1.55 7.76 31.00
CA ALA A 306 2.27 6.79 31.85
C ALA A 306 3.27 5.96 31.06
N GLU A 307 2.87 5.41 29.90
CA GLU A 307 3.77 4.63 29.04
C GLU A 307 4.88 5.49 28.43
N ALA A 308 4.59 6.71 27.98
CA ALA A 308 5.59 7.64 27.47
C ALA A 308 6.66 7.98 28.53
N ARG A 309 6.23 8.27 29.77
CA ARG A 309 7.15 8.48 30.90
C ARG A 309 7.95 7.21 31.21
N ALA A 310 7.30 6.05 31.21
CA ALA A 310 7.98 4.77 31.45
C ALA A 310 9.03 4.48 30.37
N LEU A 311 8.79 4.84 29.13
CA LEU A 311 9.75 4.69 28.02
C LEU A 311 10.78 5.83 27.97
N GLY A 312 10.55 6.96 28.63
CA GLY A 312 11.42 8.12 28.59
C GLY A 312 11.33 8.93 27.28
N VAL A 313 10.17 8.88 26.61
CA VAL A 313 9.95 9.55 25.33
C VAL A 313 8.74 10.49 25.38
N PRO A 314 8.67 11.54 24.53
CA PRO A 314 7.47 12.36 24.41
C PRO A 314 6.37 11.65 23.59
N LEU A 315 5.18 12.24 23.63
CA LEU A 315 4.03 11.83 22.83
C LEU A 315 3.97 12.58 21.49
N GLU A 316 3.61 11.86 20.45
CA GLU A 316 2.95 12.34 19.23
C GLU A 316 1.45 12.06 19.42
N ALA A 317 0.66 13.10 19.73
CA ALA A 317 -0.77 12.97 20.01
C ALA A 317 -1.59 13.32 18.75
N ALA A 318 -2.25 12.33 18.17
CA ALA A 318 -3.16 12.49 17.04
C ALA A 318 -4.59 12.72 17.53
N LEU A 319 -5.08 13.94 17.37
CA LEU A 319 -6.41 14.39 17.78
C LEU A 319 -7.40 14.16 16.65
N PHE A 320 -8.53 13.54 16.96
CA PHE A 320 -9.65 13.36 16.02
C PHE A 320 -10.82 14.19 16.50
N LEU A 321 -11.01 15.34 15.86
CA LEU A 321 -12.07 16.32 16.14
C LEU A 321 -13.36 15.92 15.43
N THR A 322 -14.49 16.32 16.03
CA THR A 322 -15.80 16.32 15.37
C THR A 322 -16.31 17.76 15.18
N ASP A 323 -17.53 17.92 14.69
CA ASP A 323 -18.18 19.24 14.58
C ASP A 323 -18.41 19.90 15.97
N LEU A 324 -18.23 19.16 17.07
CA LEU A 324 -18.29 19.67 18.46
C LEU A 324 -16.90 20.03 19.01
N ALA A 325 -15.95 20.35 18.15
CA ALA A 325 -14.55 20.54 18.49
C ALA A 325 -14.27 21.58 19.58
N GLU A 326 -15.08 22.63 19.73
CA GLU A 326 -14.91 23.62 20.80
C GLU A 326 -15.06 22.98 22.18
N ASP A 327 -16.15 22.25 22.41
CA ASP A 327 -16.38 21.52 23.67
C ASP A 327 -15.35 20.40 23.88
N GLU A 328 -14.98 19.72 22.82
CA GLU A 328 -13.98 18.65 22.83
C GLU A 328 -12.61 19.18 23.24
N LEU A 329 -12.17 20.30 22.68
CA LEU A 329 -10.91 20.97 23.03
C LEU A 329 -10.94 21.52 24.45
N GLY A 330 -12.10 22.02 24.96
CA GLY A 330 -12.27 22.42 26.34
C GLY A 330 -12.05 21.25 27.32
N ARG A 331 -12.64 20.09 27.02
CA ARG A 331 -12.42 18.85 27.79
C ARG A 331 -10.97 18.37 27.72
N LEU A 332 -10.37 18.44 26.55
CA LEU A 332 -8.94 18.11 26.37
C LEU A 332 -8.08 19.02 27.22
N GLY A 333 -8.28 20.36 27.21
CA GLY A 333 -7.53 21.32 28.01
C GLY A 333 -7.57 20.98 29.49
N ALA A 334 -8.76 20.73 30.03
CA ALA A 334 -8.93 20.31 31.44
C ALA A 334 -8.21 18.98 31.77
N ALA A 335 -8.15 18.03 30.83
CA ALA A 335 -7.41 16.78 31.00
C ALA A 335 -5.89 17.01 30.96
N LEU A 336 -5.41 17.89 30.08
CA LEU A 336 -4.00 18.27 29.96
C LEU A 336 -3.49 18.89 31.26
N ASP A 337 -4.26 19.80 31.89
CA ASP A 337 -3.89 20.44 33.15
C ASP A 337 -3.76 19.43 34.29
N ARG A 338 -4.62 18.40 34.32
CA ARG A 338 -4.58 17.37 35.37
C ARG A 338 -3.49 16.34 35.18
N LEU A 339 -3.23 15.91 33.94
CA LEU A 339 -2.38 14.74 33.64
C LEU A 339 -0.96 15.12 33.24
N ASP A 340 -0.75 16.37 32.81
CA ASP A 340 0.53 16.90 32.28
C ASP A 340 1.28 15.92 31.37
N PRO A 341 0.66 15.41 30.27
CA PRO A 341 1.29 14.44 29.37
C PRO A 341 2.50 15.07 28.64
N PRO A 342 3.60 14.32 28.40
CA PRO A 342 4.81 14.86 27.77
C PRO A 342 4.65 14.98 26.25
N VAL A 343 3.73 15.80 25.76
CA VAL A 343 3.45 15.95 24.31
C VAL A 343 4.51 16.84 23.65
N ALA A 344 5.11 16.37 22.57
CA ALA A 344 6.03 17.13 21.72
C ALA A 344 5.45 17.44 20.33
N THR A 345 4.44 16.68 19.89
CA THR A 345 3.82 16.87 18.58
C THR A 345 2.32 16.61 18.67
N TRP A 346 1.54 17.53 18.14
CA TRP A 346 0.12 17.40 17.93
C TRP A 346 -0.17 17.16 16.45
N LEU A 347 -0.93 16.14 16.11
CA LEU A 347 -1.49 15.94 14.78
C LEU A 347 -3.00 16.17 14.85
N ILE A 348 -3.51 17.10 14.07
CA ILE A 348 -4.92 17.52 14.11
C ILE A 348 -5.62 16.92 12.89
N PHE A 349 -6.65 16.11 13.14
CA PHE A 349 -7.52 15.51 12.14
C PHE A 349 -8.99 15.77 12.47
N HIS A 350 -9.85 15.82 11.45
CA HIS A 350 -11.28 15.85 11.61
C HIS A 350 -11.90 14.55 11.07
N VAL A 351 -12.81 13.94 11.82
CA VAL A 351 -13.34 12.60 11.50
C VAL A 351 -14.09 12.51 10.18
N ALA A 352 -14.70 13.62 9.73
CA ALA A 352 -15.43 13.69 8.47
C ALA A 352 -14.60 14.21 7.30
N GLU A 353 -13.33 14.58 7.50
CA GLU A 353 -12.44 15.11 6.47
C GLU A 353 -11.30 14.15 6.17
N LEU A 354 -11.13 13.79 4.92
CA LEU A 354 -10.01 12.94 4.49
C LEU A 354 -8.66 13.66 4.54
N SER A 355 -8.67 14.98 4.31
CA SER A 355 -7.53 15.87 4.53
C SER A 355 -8.04 17.07 5.35
N THR A 356 -7.42 17.31 6.49
CA THR A 356 -7.93 18.29 7.47
C THR A 356 -7.75 19.71 6.95
N THR A 357 -8.83 20.48 6.99
CA THR A 357 -8.85 21.89 6.59
C THR A 357 -8.28 22.83 7.64
N GLU A 358 -7.95 24.05 7.24
CA GLU A 358 -7.35 25.09 8.09
C GLU A 358 -8.22 25.46 9.29
N LYS A 359 -9.55 25.43 9.13
CA LYS A 359 -10.52 25.73 10.20
C LYS A 359 -10.21 24.98 11.49
N TRP A 360 -9.97 23.68 11.39
CA TRP A 360 -9.76 22.83 12.56
C TRP A 360 -8.39 23.04 13.21
N VAL A 361 -7.38 23.34 12.39
CA VAL A 361 -6.05 23.70 12.90
C VAL A 361 -6.11 25.00 13.68
N GLN A 362 -6.75 26.03 13.11
CA GLN A 362 -6.88 27.33 13.77
C GLN A 362 -7.70 27.25 15.07
N LEU A 363 -8.75 26.42 15.10
CA LEU A 363 -9.56 26.20 16.29
C LEU A 363 -8.78 25.52 17.43
N ALA A 364 -7.98 24.51 17.11
CA ALA A 364 -7.21 23.76 18.11
C ALA A 364 -5.95 24.51 18.59
N HIS A 365 -5.36 25.36 17.76
CA HIS A 365 -4.08 26.01 17.99
C HIS A 365 -3.98 26.73 19.36
N PRO A 366 -4.95 27.58 19.77
CA PRO A 366 -4.84 28.30 21.05
C PRO A 366 -4.72 27.37 22.26
N THR A 367 -5.58 26.36 22.35
CA THR A 367 -5.57 25.37 23.45
C THR A 367 -4.24 24.61 23.51
N LEU A 368 -3.74 24.13 22.35
CA LEU A 368 -2.54 23.30 22.28
C LEU A 368 -1.27 24.11 22.58
N LYS A 369 -1.16 25.34 22.06
CA LYS A 369 -0.01 26.21 22.30
C LYS A 369 -0.02 26.83 23.69
N SER A 370 -1.18 27.05 24.31
CA SER A 370 -1.27 27.45 25.71
C SER A 370 -0.70 26.37 26.63
N TYR A 371 -1.00 25.11 26.37
CA TYR A 371 -0.49 23.99 27.14
C TYR A 371 1.02 23.78 26.98
N ARG A 372 1.50 23.66 25.72
CA ARG A 372 2.93 23.49 25.42
C ARG A 372 3.33 24.32 24.19
N PRO A 373 3.82 25.56 24.40
CA PRO A 373 4.19 26.46 23.30
C PRO A 373 5.22 25.89 22.32
N ALA A 374 6.15 25.05 22.82
CA ALA A 374 7.22 24.45 22.02
C ALA A 374 6.79 23.20 21.24
N ALA A 375 5.60 22.64 21.54
CA ALA A 375 5.11 21.46 20.82
C ALA A 375 4.82 21.80 19.35
N LEU A 376 5.18 20.91 18.44
CA LEU A 376 4.88 21.06 17.02
C LEU A 376 3.39 20.87 16.76
N ILE A 377 2.83 21.67 15.89
CA ILE A 377 1.47 21.51 15.37
C ILE A 377 1.57 20.94 13.97
N GLY A 378 0.92 19.81 13.74
CA GLY A 378 0.85 19.13 12.45
C GLY A 378 -0.57 18.84 12.02
N THR A 379 -0.74 18.62 10.74
CA THR A 379 -1.98 18.14 10.12
C THR A 379 -1.66 17.41 8.82
N GLY A 380 -2.67 17.02 8.08
CA GLY A 380 -2.59 16.32 6.80
C GLY A 380 -3.72 15.31 6.70
N THR A 381 -3.38 14.03 6.67
CA THR A 381 -4.37 12.94 6.65
C THR A 381 -3.96 11.79 7.56
N ASN A 382 -4.93 11.15 8.20
CA ASN A 382 -4.74 9.86 8.87
C ASN A 382 -5.00 8.67 7.92
N ALA A 383 -5.32 8.96 6.66
CA ALA A 383 -5.48 8.01 5.57
C ALA A 383 -4.20 7.91 4.72
N TYR A 384 -4.31 7.61 3.44
CA TYR A 384 -3.17 7.38 2.55
C TYR A 384 -2.61 8.67 1.97
N PHE A 385 -1.47 8.58 1.29
CA PHE A 385 -0.89 9.70 0.55
C PHE A 385 -1.87 10.31 -0.48
N THR A 386 -2.75 9.50 -1.06
CA THR A 386 -3.82 9.95 -1.98
C THR A 386 -4.62 11.11 -1.44
N GLU A 387 -5.07 11.02 -0.20
CA GLU A 387 -5.91 12.04 0.44
C GLU A 387 -5.12 13.32 0.68
N LEU A 388 -3.85 13.19 1.09
CA LEU A 388 -2.94 14.32 1.21
C LEU A 388 -2.69 14.99 -0.15
N ASN A 389 -2.47 14.18 -1.19
CA ASN A 389 -2.17 14.65 -2.55
C ASN A 389 -3.37 15.35 -3.21
N ARG A 390 -4.59 14.90 -2.91
CA ARG A 390 -5.84 15.48 -3.40
C ARG A 390 -6.31 16.67 -2.56
N GLY A 391 -6.22 16.56 -1.24
CA GLY A 391 -6.79 17.54 -0.30
C GLY A 391 -5.89 18.74 -0.02
N ARG A 392 -4.56 18.64 -0.23
CA ARG A 392 -3.59 19.72 -0.02
C ARG A 392 -3.75 20.43 1.34
N PRO A 393 -3.06 19.99 2.39
CA PRO A 393 -3.24 20.52 3.75
C PRO A 393 -2.82 21.99 3.86
N PRO A 394 -3.30 22.72 4.91
CA PRO A 394 -3.01 24.14 5.12
C PRO A 394 -1.57 24.34 5.65
N ILE A 395 -0.57 24.27 4.79
CA ILE A 395 0.85 24.29 5.14
C ILE A 395 1.30 25.57 5.86
N ALA A 396 0.62 26.69 5.67
CA ALA A 396 0.95 27.95 6.32
C ALA A 396 0.68 27.93 7.83
N ALA A 397 -0.31 27.14 8.27
CA ALA A 397 -0.81 27.08 9.64
C ALA A 397 -0.11 26.02 10.51
N VAL A 398 0.85 25.24 9.95
CA VAL A 398 1.42 24.09 10.66
C VAL A 398 2.96 24.04 10.57
N ASP A 399 3.56 23.38 11.55
CA ASP A 399 5.00 23.09 11.60
C ASP A 399 5.36 21.80 10.86
N LEU A 400 4.36 20.89 10.70
CA LEU A 400 4.55 19.53 10.22
C LEU A 400 3.34 19.06 9.43
N VAL A 401 3.60 18.27 8.36
CA VAL A 401 2.58 17.57 7.58
C VAL A 401 2.72 16.07 7.78
N SER A 402 1.59 15.36 7.87
CA SER A 402 1.57 13.91 8.12
C SER A 402 0.61 13.16 7.19
N TYR A 403 0.98 11.93 6.83
CA TYR A 403 0.10 10.94 6.22
C TYR A 403 0.45 9.54 6.74
N SER A 404 -0.49 8.59 6.64
CA SER A 404 -0.22 7.20 6.98
C SER A 404 0.12 6.37 5.74
N LEU A 405 0.78 5.23 5.96
CA LEU A 405 1.25 4.37 4.90
C LEU A 405 1.02 2.89 5.23
N ASN A 406 0.59 2.12 4.23
CA ASN A 406 0.59 0.66 4.26
C ASN A 406 0.79 0.11 2.84
N PRO A 407 1.38 -1.09 2.65
CA PRO A 407 1.66 -1.66 1.33
C PRO A 407 0.50 -2.46 0.75
N GLN A 408 -0.65 -2.57 1.42
CA GLN A 408 -1.71 -3.54 1.11
C GLN A 408 -3.05 -2.86 0.77
N VAL A 409 -3.05 -1.93 -0.18
CA VAL A 409 -4.31 -1.32 -0.65
C VAL A 409 -4.90 -2.11 -1.82
N HIS A 410 -4.08 -2.55 -2.77
CA HIS A 410 -4.54 -3.22 -3.98
C HIS A 410 -4.03 -4.64 -4.15
N ALA A 411 -2.95 -5.02 -3.47
CA ALA A 411 -2.33 -6.33 -3.54
C ALA A 411 -1.86 -6.79 -2.16
N PHE A 412 -1.94 -8.10 -1.91
CA PHE A 412 -1.74 -8.68 -0.60
C PHE A 412 -0.65 -9.77 -0.57
N ASP A 413 -0.10 -10.13 -1.74
CA ASP A 413 0.95 -11.12 -1.88
C ASP A 413 2.34 -10.57 -1.52
N ASP A 414 3.24 -11.46 -1.12
CA ASP A 414 4.58 -11.10 -0.64
C ASP A 414 5.40 -10.35 -1.69
N ALA A 415 5.27 -10.72 -2.98
CA ALA A 415 6.03 -10.07 -4.05
C ALA A 415 5.60 -8.62 -4.24
N SER A 416 4.29 -8.36 -4.27
CA SER A 416 3.74 -6.99 -4.37
C SER A 416 4.13 -6.13 -3.17
N LEU A 417 4.14 -6.69 -1.94
CA LEU A 417 4.56 -5.95 -0.75
C LEU A 417 6.03 -5.51 -0.84
N VAL A 418 6.91 -6.37 -1.36
CA VAL A 418 8.33 -6.04 -1.58
C VAL A 418 8.48 -5.01 -2.70
N GLU A 419 7.78 -5.20 -3.82
CA GLU A 419 7.79 -4.28 -4.95
C GLU A 419 7.30 -2.88 -4.55
N ASN A 420 6.32 -2.78 -3.66
CA ASN A 420 5.75 -1.53 -3.17
C ASN A 420 6.70 -0.69 -2.29
N LEU A 421 7.81 -1.24 -1.82
CA LEU A 421 8.85 -0.46 -1.15
C LEU A 421 9.36 0.70 -2.01
N GLU A 422 9.50 0.51 -3.33
CA GLU A 422 9.92 1.56 -4.27
C GLU A 422 8.93 2.75 -4.33
N GLY A 423 7.65 2.51 -4.08
CA GLY A 423 6.60 3.53 -4.11
C GLY A 423 6.69 4.53 -2.95
N GLN A 424 7.27 4.14 -1.82
CA GLN A 424 7.32 4.96 -0.61
C GLN A 424 8.11 6.25 -0.82
N ARG A 425 9.29 6.17 -1.46
CA ARG A 425 10.11 7.34 -1.79
C ARG A 425 9.35 8.32 -2.67
N ALA A 426 8.62 7.84 -3.67
CA ALA A 426 7.85 8.68 -4.58
C ALA A 426 6.76 9.50 -3.86
N THR A 427 6.15 8.97 -2.78
CA THR A 427 5.17 9.72 -1.98
C THR A 427 5.81 10.90 -1.26
N VAL A 428 7.01 10.69 -0.70
CA VAL A 428 7.77 11.75 -0.01
C VAL A 428 8.21 12.85 -1.00
N GLU A 429 8.80 12.47 -2.14
CA GLU A 429 9.22 13.41 -3.18
C GLU A 429 8.04 14.22 -3.72
N SER A 430 6.89 13.58 -3.90
CA SER A 430 5.67 14.25 -4.35
C SER A 430 5.08 15.16 -3.28
N ALA A 431 5.12 14.77 -1.99
CA ALA A 431 4.73 15.65 -0.89
C ALA A 431 5.60 16.92 -0.86
N ARG A 432 6.92 16.77 -0.98
CA ARG A 432 7.87 17.89 -0.99
C ARG A 432 7.54 18.94 -2.05
N ALA A 433 7.01 18.55 -3.20
CA ALA A 433 6.64 19.47 -4.27
C ALA A 433 5.56 20.50 -3.85
N PHE A 434 4.75 20.23 -2.81
CA PHE A 434 3.72 21.15 -2.36
C PHE A 434 3.79 21.54 -0.88
N ILE A 435 4.54 20.83 -0.04
CA ILE A 435 4.76 21.25 1.36
C ILE A 435 6.04 22.09 1.55
N GLY A 436 6.93 22.11 0.54
CA GLY A 436 8.22 22.80 0.63
C GLY A 436 9.08 22.26 1.78
N ASP A 437 9.62 23.18 2.58
CA ASP A 437 10.54 22.90 3.69
C ASP A 437 9.83 22.46 4.99
N ARG A 438 8.50 22.31 5.00
CA ARG A 438 7.80 21.82 6.18
C ARG A 438 8.26 20.42 6.54
N ARG A 439 8.31 20.12 7.85
CA ARG A 439 8.61 18.77 8.32
C ARG A 439 7.57 17.80 7.78
N LEU A 440 8.01 16.60 7.39
CA LEU A 440 7.13 15.54 6.92
C LEU A 440 7.25 14.34 7.84
N ALA A 441 6.12 13.89 8.38
CA ALA A 441 6.02 12.67 9.15
C ALA A 441 5.22 11.61 8.37
N VAL A 442 5.69 10.38 8.37
CA VAL A 442 4.91 9.23 7.91
C VAL A 442 4.43 8.48 9.16
N SER A 443 3.17 8.71 9.52
CA SER A 443 2.65 8.29 10.83
C SER A 443 1.16 7.90 10.76
N PRO A 444 0.83 6.60 11.01
CA PRO A 444 1.76 5.51 11.16
C PRO A 444 2.02 4.73 9.84
N VAL A 445 3.09 3.95 9.82
CA VAL A 445 3.33 2.88 8.85
C VAL A 445 2.86 1.57 9.44
N THR A 446 1.99 0.83 8.73
CA THR A 446 1.47 -0.47 9.17
C THR A 446 1.47 -1.46 8.01
N LEU A 447 1.47 -2.76 8.27
CA LEU A 447 1.37 -3.77 7.20
C LEU A 447 -0.03 -3.83 6.59
N ARG A 448 -1.09 -3.62 7.40
CA ARG A 448 -2.49 -3.59 6.96
C ARG A 448 -3.08 -2.20 7.09
N PRO A 449 -4.07 -1.85 6.27
CA PRO A 449 -4.81 -0.59 6.42
C PRO A 449 -5.40 -0.43 7.82
N ARG A 450 -5.28 0.76 8.39
CA ARG A 450 -5.96 1.13 9.66
C ARG A 450 -7.31 1.77 9.39
N LEU A 451 -7.44 2.45 8.27
CA LEU A 451 -8.61 3.19 7.85
C LEU A 451 -8.88 2.85 6.39
N SER A 452 -10.14 2.67 6.01
CA SER A 452 -10.56 2.61 4.61
C SER A 452 -11.30 3.90 4.26
N PRO A 453 -10.71 4.83 3.50
CA PRO A 453 -11.39 6.07 3.13
C PRO A 453 -12.55 5.86 2.15
N ASN A 454 -12.64 4.68 1.54
CA ASN A 454 -13.74 4.30 0.65
C ASN A 454 -14.80 3.42 1.34
N GLY A 455 -14.59 3.04 2.62
CA GLY A 455 -15.53 2.26 3.41
C GLY A 455 -16.62 3.15 4.02
N GLU A 456 -17.86 2.75 3.91
CA GLU A 456 -18.97 3.38 4.61
C GLU A 456 -19.02 2.85 6.06
N GLY A 457 -18.77 3.75 7.03
CA GLY A 457 -18.90 3.46 8.45
C GLY A 457 -17.65 2.89 9.14
N PRO A 458 -17.77 2.55 10.43
CA PRO A 458 -16.68 1.98 11.22
C PRO A 458 -16.30 0.58 10.70
N ALA A 459 -15.02 0.23 10.86
CA ALA A 459 -14.57 -1.11 10.52
C ALA A 459 -15.48 -2.17 11.19
N PRO A 460 -15.87 -3.23 10.48
CA PRO A 460 -16.73 -4.26 11.04
C PRO A 460 -16.08 -4.88 12.29
N ALA A 461 -16.89 -5.23 13.26
CA ALA A 461 -16.41 -5.92 14.45
C ALA A 461 -15.70 -7.22 14.08
N PRO A 462 -14.59 -7.56 14.72
CA PRO A 462 -13.90 -8.81 14.44
C PRO A 462 -14.83 -10.00 14.61
N VAL A 463 -14.80 -10.92 13.65
CA VAL A 463 -15.53 -12.19 13.76
C VAL A 463 -14.89 -13.01 14.89
N PRO A 464 -15.68 -13.54 15.84
CA PRO A 464 -15.14 -14.35 16.93
C PRO A 464 -14.27 -15.50 16.41
N GLY A 465 -13.06 -15.62 16.91
CA GLY A 465 -12.08 -16.64 16.48
C GLY A 465 -11.34 -16.32 15.19
N GLU A 466 -11.56 -15.14 14.57
CA GLU A 466 -10.78 -14.64 13.44
C GLU A 466 -9.86 -13.51 13.86
N LEU A 467 -8.73 -13.35 13.13
CA LEU A 467 -7.87 -12.18 13.30
C LEU A 467 -8.59 -10.95 12.75
N PRO A 468 -8.53 -9.80 13.45
CA PRO A 468 -9.02 -8.54 12.91
C PRO A 468 -8.38 -8.23 11.54
N SER A 469 -9.13 -7.59 10.65
CA SER A 469 -8.66 -7.24 9.29
C SER A 469 -7.37 -6.41 9.27
N GLN A 470 -7.09 -5.69 10.35
CA GLN A 470 -5.90 -4.87 10.54
C GLN A 470 -4.66 -5.66 10.99
N VAL A 471 -4.80 -6.95 11.29
CA VAL A 471 -3.71 -7.83 11.75
C VAL A 471 -3.14 -8.61 10.59
N ASP A 472 -1.82 -8.59 10.45
CA ASP A 472 -1.09 -9.38 9.47
C ASP A 472 -0.10 -10.32 10.17
N PRO A 473 -0.21 -11.65 10.02
CA PRO A 473 0.74 -12.57 10.65
C PRO A 473 2.21 -12.38 10.20
N ARG A 474 2.45 -11.74 9.05
CA ARG A 474 3.81 -11.39 8.63
C ARG A 474 4.50 -10.42 9.59
N GLN A 475 3.73 -9.70 10.42
CA GLN A 475 4.25 -8.82 11.47
C GLN A 475 5.27 -9.50 12.39
N MET A 476 5.08 -10.78 12.69
CA MET A 476 5.96 -11.56 13.56
C MET A 476 7.05 -12.37 12.83
N SER A 477 7.25 -12.14 11.54
CA SER A 477 8.12 -12.95 10.68
C SER A 477 9.38 -12.21 10.21
N LEU A 478 10.35 -12.95 9.69
CA LEU A 478 11.53 -12.37 9.04
C LEU A 478 11.17 -11.56 7.80
N PHE A 479 10.07 -11.90 7.11
CA PHE A 479 9.54 -11.09 6.02
C PHE A 479 9.14 -9.69 6.52
N GLY A 480 8.40 -9.60 7.63
CA GLY A 480 8.00 -8.33 8.24
C GLY A 480 9.21 -7.50 8.65
N ALA A 481 10.23 -8.13 9.25
CA ALA A 481 11.48 -7.47 9.59
C ALA A 481 12.21 -6.90 8.37
N ALA A 482 12.41 -7.72 7.33
CA ALA A 482 13.07 -7.30 6.10
C ALA A 482 12.31 -6.17 5.39
N TRP A 483 10.97 -6.28 5.34
CA TRP A 483 10.12 -5.22 4.80
C TRP A 483 10.27 -3.90 5.58
N THR A 484 10.31 -3.98 6.92
CA THR A 484 10.48 -2.81 7.79
C THR A 484 11.82 -2.13 7.56
N VAL A 485 12.91 -2.88 7.43
CA VAL A 485 14.24 -2.35 7.12
C VAL A 485 14.23 -1.66 5.73
N GLY A 486 13.63 -2.30 4.73
CA GLY A 486 13.49 -1.72 3.40
C GLY A 486 12.65 -0.44 3.38
N SER A 487 11.55 -0.42 4.14
CA SER A 487 10.69 0.76 4.31
C SER A 487 11.45 1.90 5.00
N LEU A 488 12.15 1.59 6.09
CA LEU A 488 12.94 2.59 6.82
C LEU A 488 14.04 3.19 5.93
N GLY A 489 14.75 2.36 5.16
CA GLY A 489 15.76 2.82 4.20
C GLY A 489 15.18 3.80 3.18
N ASN A 490 14.07 3.43 2.50
CA ASN A 490 13.43 4.29 1.51
C ASN A 490 12.96 5.64 2.09
N LEU A 491 12.37 5.64 3.29
CA LEU A 491 11.88 6.84 3.94
C LEU A 491 13.02 7.72 4.48
N ALA A 492 14.09 7.10 5.00
CA ALA A 492 15.27 7.82 5.49
C ALA A 492 16.02 8.52 4.35
N GLU A 493 16.28 7.81 3.25
CA GLU A 493 16.93 8.38 2.06
C GLU A 493 16.10 9.48 1.41
N ALA A 494 14.77 9.41 1.50
CA ALA A 494 13.87 10.46 1.04
C ALA A 494 13.80 11.68 1.98
N GLY A 495 14.45 11.64 3.14
CA GLY A 495 14.56 12.78 4.08
C GLY A 495 13.30 13.05 4.88
N VAL A 496 12.58 12.00 5.30
CA VAL A 496 11.45 12.11 6.21
C VAL A 496 11.91 12.54 7.60
N TYR A 497 11.18 13.47 8.24
CA TYR A 497 11.52 13.98 9.57
C TYR A 497 11.26 12.95 10.68
N ALA A 498 10.10 12.27 10.63
CA ALA A 498 9.70 11.29 11.61
C ALA A 498 8.89 10.15 10.98
N VAL A 499 9.04 8.96 11.53
CA VAL A 499 8.25 7.77 11.14
C VAL A 499 7.75 7.06 12.38
N THR A 500 6.46 6.76 12.42
CA THR A 500 5.87 5.92 13.47
C THR A 500 5.53 4.56 12.88
N TYR A 501 6.20 3.50 13.32
CA TYR A 501 5.90 2.14 12.88
C TYR A 501 4.96 1.44 13.87
N TYR A 502 3.99 0.69 13.36
CA TYR A 502 3.25 -0.32 14.13
C TYR A 502 2.73 0.16 15.49
N GLU A 503 2.69 -0.76 16.45
CA GLU A 503 2.38 -0.52 17.86
C GLU A 503 3.50 -1.08 18.75
N THR A 504 3.42 -0.83 20.06
CA THR A 504 4.43 -1.32 21.02
C THR A 504 4.38 -2.84 21.17
N THR A 505 3.20 -3.39 21.48
CA THR A 505 3.05 -4.84 21.78
C THR A 505 1.78 -5.41 21.15
N GLY A 506 1.72 -6.74 21.09
CA GLY A 506 0.59 -7.52 20.57
C GLY A 506 0.61 -7.70 19.06
N TRP A 507 -0.50 -8.10 18.48
CA TRP A 507 -0.61 -8.50 17.07
C TRP A 507 -0.18 -7.45 16.03
N ARG A 508 -0.23 -6.18 16.39
CA ARG A 508 0.19 -5.06 15.54
C ARG A 508 1.46 -4.38 16.06
N GLY A 509 2.08 -4.98 17.07
CA GLY A 509 3.27 -4.46 17.73
C GLY A 509 4.58 -5.00 17.13
N VAL A 510 5.67 -4.61 17.78
CA VAL A 510 7.03 -5.10 17.47
C VAL A 510 7.44 -6.28 18.35
N MET A 511 6.58 -6.69 19.27
CA MET A 511 6.77 -7.85 20.14
C MET A 511 5.43 -8.38 20.66
N GLU A 512 5.40 -9.67 21.02
CA GLU A 512 4.25 -10.25 21.68
C GLU A 512 4.17 -9.80 23.13
N THR A 513 2.93 -9.69 23.65
CA THR A 513 2.69 -9.35 25.04
C THR A 513 3.15 -10.46 25.98
N ASP A 514 3.37 -10.12 27.26
CA ASP A 514 3.67 -11.11 28.31
C ASP A 514 2.47 -12.03 28.59
N LEU A 515 1.28 -11.71 28.13
CA LEU A 515 0.07 -12.52 28.21
C LEU A 515 -0.10 -13.50 27.03
N GLY A 516 0.63 -13.26 25.93
CA GLY A 516 0.60 -14.06 24.72
C GLY A 516 -0.55 -13.71 23.77
N SER A 517 -0.55 -14.37 22.61
CA SER A 517 -1.57 -14.18 21.57
C SER A 517 -2.92 -14.73 22.02
N PRO A 518 -4.02 -13.95 21.91
CA PRO A 518 -5.37 -14.45 22.13
C PRO A 518 -5.81 -15.57 21.15
N LEU A 519 -5.17 -15.67 19.97
CA LEU A 519 -5.43 -16.69 18.95
C LEU A 519 -4.12 -17.32 18.47
N PRO A 520 -3.44 -18.14 19.33
CA PRO A 520 -2.09 -18.63 19.03
C PRO A 520 -2.02 -19.57 17.82
N HIS A 521 -3.13 -20.17 17.41
CA HIS A 521 -3.19 -21.00 16.20
C HIS A 521 -3.27 -20.17 14.91
N LYS A 522 -3.69 -18.90 14.96
CA LYS A 522 -3.76 -17.97 13.83
C LYS A 522 -2.62 -16.96 13.80
N PHE A 523 -2.16 -16.58 14.99
CA PHE A 523 -1.00 -15.71 15.18
C PHE A 523 -0.03 -16.41 16.15
N PRO A 524 0.81 -17.34 15.66
CA PRO A 524 1.61 -18.24 16.49
C PRO A 524 2.90 -17.57 16.98
N SER A 525 2.79 -16.40 17.56
CA SER A 525 3.88 -15.69 18.21
C SER A 525 4.31 -16.37 19.51
N ARG A 526 5.54 -16.12 19.93
CA ARG A 526 6.04 -16.64 21.18
C ARG A 526 5.89 -15.62 22.29
N LEU A 527 5.33 -16.06 23.41
CA LEU A 527 5.08 -15.29 24.62
C LEU A 527 6.29 -14.41 24.98
N GLY A 528 6.05 -13.10 25.12
CA GLY A 528 7.05 -12.11 25.51
C GLY A 528 8.33 -12.09 24.66
N ARG A 529 8.27 -12.52 23.39
CA ARG A 529 9.39 -12.44 22.45
C ARG A 529 9.24 -11.20 21.56
N VAL A 530 10.36 -10.55 21.33
CA VAL A 530 10.47 -9.53 20.27
C VAL A 530 10.34 -10.25 18.92
N PHE A 531 9.64 -9.65 17.98
CA PHE A 531 9.60 -10.13 16.60
C PHE A 531 10.96 -9.87 15.94
N PRO A 532 11.32 -10.63 14.90
CA PRO A 532 12.60 -10.46 14.21
C PRO A 532 12.93 -9.04 13.83
#